data_0fd33b773164bedbb0292b37a443a81b
#
_entry.id   0fd33b773164bedbb0292b37a443a81b
#
_cell.length_a   1.000
_cell.length_b   1.000
_cell.length_c   1.000
_cell.angle_alpha   90.00
_cell.angle_beta   90.00
_cell.angle_gamma   90.00
#
_symmetry.space_group_name_H-M   'P 1'
#
loop_
_entity.id
_entity.type
_entity.pdbx_description
1 polymer ?
#
loop_
_entity_poly.entity_id
_entity_poly.type
_entity_poly.pdbx_seq_one_letter_code
_entity_poly.pdbx_strand_id
1 'polypeptide(L)'
;MVKLFELIKNQKSKLVLAKLSAIQVALNFLVSILVIRKVGVGAELDVYYIAMAVFAFLYSSINWSLASVAAPYLIQHRGENKEGRFFVTVASLTLPLGIFVALTLPLWAEVVFANYLNTVSMTTIYTVQAVLVAAFMVDSLLVVFTAYLQEQNRYILFNGAMAGASLVGLLFVYALIDTLGVVAAAYNQLVMKLFILIWMLVVFGKKIKPFMAFDKQMFYEIIRRVKYILMGSFYFKTDEVVEKYIASYLMPGFVSIIGFVQRVYGAFVSVINSVIGVPSMTVFSNFIKDGKGHELKPILYRYIAILSTISLCAFVGVYWLGEVTFVWVMGDKLPEDMVPMLRMTMYVLFSFVCLKPINLVLQCLLLSLNEGDKATAYEAVTFTISVGLKVGLTIAYGMEGLLFAIMFGYILSDTAKFYLVLKELKKLS
;
A
#
# COMPACT_ATOMS: atom_id res chain seq x y z
N MET A 1 38.80 -2.52 -14.20
CA MET A 1 38.49 -1.22 -13.63
C MET A 1 37.04 -0.77 -13.94
N VAL A 2 36.56 -0.80 -15.19
CA VAL A 2 35.17 -0.37 -15.55
C VAL A 2 34.09 -1.14 -14.77
N LYS A 3 34.17 -2.48 -14.70
CA LYS A 3 33.21 -3.32 -13.93
C LYS A 3 33.19 -3.01 -12.43
N LEU A 4 34.33 -2.68 -11.83
CA LEU A 4 34.41 -2.32 -10.39
C LEU A 4 33.80 -0.94 -10.16
N PHE A 5 34.00 0.01 -11.07
CA PHE A 5 33.41 1.34 -11.01
C PHE A 5 31.88 1.33 -11.18
N GLU A 6 31.37 0.47 -12.06
CA GLU A 6 29.93 0.24 -12.24
C GLU A 6 29.29 -0.43 -11.00
N LEU A 7 29.98 -1.40 -10.38
CA LEU A 7 29.55 -2.03 -9.13
C LEU A 7 29.45 -1.03 -7.98
N ILE A 8 30.48 -0.18 -7.81
CA ILE A 8 30.51 0.87 -6.77
C ILE A 8 29.43 1.94 -7.03
N LYS A 9 29.25 2.35 -8.28
CA LYS A 9 28.22 3.30 -8.69
C LYS A 9 26.80 2.73 -8.45
N ASN A 10 26.62 1.45 -8.71
CA ASN A 10 25.34 0.74 -8.51
C ASN A 10 25.01 0.56 -7.00
N GLN A 11 26.01 0.33 -6.16
CA GLN A 11 25.84 0.28 -4.70
C GLN A 11 25.51 1.66 -4.10
N LYS A 12 26.17 2.73 -4.57
CA LYS A 12 25.88 4.10 -4.12
C LYS A 12 24.46 4.53 -4.48
N SER A 13 23.99 4.20 -5.69
CA SER A 13 22.61 4.52 -6.10
C SER A 13 21.57 3.76 -5.26
N LYS A 14 21.80 2.50 -4.95
CA LYS A 14 20.92 1.70 -4.06
C LYS A 14 20.88 2.28 -2.64
N LEU A 15 22.02 2.72 -2.10
CA LEU A 15 22.09 3.35 -0.78
C LEU A 15 21.33 4.68 -0.74
N VAL A 16 21.44 5.50 -1.79
CA VAL A 16 20.68 6.76 -1.91
C VAL A 16 19.17 6.48 -1.97
N LEU A 17 18.75 5.50 -2.75
CA LEU A 17 17.35 5.08 -2.83
C LEU A 17 16.83 4.62 -1.47
N ALA A 18 17.57 3.78 -0.76
CA ALA A 18 17.21 3.31 0.57
C ALA A 18 17.07 4.47 1.58
N LYS A 19 18.00 5.43 1.54
CA LYS A 19 17.93 6.63 2.40
C LYS A 19 16.71 7.50 2.09
N LEU A 20 16.42 7.77 0.82
CA LEU A 20 15.25 8.55 0.41
C LEU A 20 13.94 7.86 0.83
N SER A 21 13.84 6.54 0.64
CA SER A 21 12.68 5.77 1.09
C SER A 21 12.53 5.79 2.60
N ALA A 22 13.62 5.66 3.36
CA ALA A 22 13.59 5.74 4.82
C ALA A 22 13.15 7.13 5.31
N ILE A 23 13.64 8.21 4.69
CA ILE A 23 13.22 9.59 5.00
C ILE A 23 11.72 9.75 4.72
N GLN A 24 11.24 9.28 3.57
CA GLN A 24 9.82 9.34 3.22
C GLN A 24 8.95 8.61 4.25
N VAL A 25 9.33 7.39 4.64
CA VAL A 25 8.61 6.60 5.65
C VAL A 25 8.59 7.32 6.98
N ALA A 26 9.73 7.87 7.44
CA ALA A 26 9.83 8.61 8.69
C ALA A 26 8.95 9.87 8.68
N LEU A 27 8.96 10.65 7.60
CA LEU A 27 8.13 11.85 7.47
C LEU A 27 6.63 11.51 7.47
N ASN A 28 6.21 10.47 6.75
CA ASN A 28 4.82 10.02 6.75
C ASN A 28 4.38 9.48 8.11
N PHE A 29 5.29 8.87 8.86
CA PHE A 29 5.03 8.45 10.23
C PHE A 29 4.86 9.66 11.17
N LEU A 30 5.71 10.68 11.06
CA LEU A 30 5.56 11.93 11.81
C LEU A 30 4.22 12.62 11.51
N VAL A 31 3.77 12.63 10.25
CA VAL A 31 2.42 13.12 9.90
C VAL A 31 1.34 12.34 10.67
N SER A 32 1.45 11.01 10.71
CA SER A 32 0.47 10.16 11.40
C SER A 32 0.44 10.44 12.92
N ILE A 33 1.61 10.64 13.54
CA ILE A 33 1.73 11.05 14.95
C ILE A 33 1.07 12.41 15.18
N LEU A 34 1.37 13.38 14.31
CA LEU A 34 0.84 14.74 14.42
C LEU A 34 -0.70 14.75 14.31
N VAL A 35 -1.24 14.00 13.35
CA VAL A 35 -2.70 13.87 13.16
C VAL A 35 -3.35 13.28 14.40
N ILE A 36 -2.82 12.17 14.94
CA ILE A 36 -3.46 11.51 16.08
C ILE A 36 -3.34 12.33 17.37
N ARG A 37 -2.23 13.06 17.55
CA ARG A 37 -2.04 13.96 18.70
C ARG A 37 -2.96 15.17 18.68
N LYS A 38 -3.32 15.67 17.51
CA LYS A 38 -4.13 16.88 17.37
C LYS A 38 -5.61 16.58 17.26
N VAL A 39 -5.99 15.61 16.44
CA VAL A 39 -7.38 15.20 16.22
C VAL A 39 -7.87 14.32 17.37
N GLY A 40 -7.04 13.37 17.81
CA GLY A 40 -7.40 12.38 18.83
C GLY A 40 -7.95 11.10 18.21
N VAL A 41 -8.12 10.08 19.08
CA VAL A 41 -8.78 8.81 18.74
C VAL A 41 -10.29 8.99 18.89
N GLY A 42 -11.04 8.77 17.81
CA GLY A 42 -12.49 8.94 17.84
C GLY A 42 -13.12 8.95 16.46
N ALA A 43 -14.42 9.30 16.41
CA ALA A 43 -15.26 9.20 15.22
C ALA A 43 -14.72 9.98 14.00
N GLU A 44 -14.18 11.18 14.19
CA GLU A 44 -13.62 11.97 13.07
C GLU A 44 -12.40 11.29 12.44
N LEU A 45 -11.51 10.75 13.25
CA LEU A 45 -10.34 10.05 12.77
C LEU A 45 -10.72 8.70 12.15
N ASP A 46 -11.77 8.02 12.65
CA ASP A 46 -12.31 6.81 12.05
C ASP A 46 -12.82 7.07 10.62
N VAL A 47 -13.58 8.16 10.43
CA VAL A 47 -14.06 8.60 9.11
C VAL A 47 -12.88 8.77 8.15
N TYR A 48 -11.79 9.41 8.58
CA TYR A 48 -10.59 9.55 7.77
C TYR A 48 -9.96 8.20 7.40
N TYR A 49 -9.82 7.27 8.35
CA TYR A 49 -9.21 5.96 8.06
C TYR A 49 -10.08 5.08 7.16
N ILE A 50 -11.41 5.15 7.28
CA ILE A 50 -12.32 4.46 6.37
C ILE A 50 -12.22 5.07 4.96
N ALA A 51 -12.27 6.40 4.85
CA ALA A 51 -12.11 7.09 3.58
C ALA A 51 -10.74 6.79 2.94
N MET A 52 -9.68 6.72 3.74
CA MET A 52 -8.35 6.30 3.27
C MET A 52 -8.30 4.85 2.79
N ALA A 53 -9.06 3.93 3.40
CA ALA A 53 -9.15 2.55 2.91
C ALA A 53 -9.82 2.49 1.53
N VAL A 54 -10.92 3.25 1.34
CA VAL A 54 -11.56 3.38 0.01
C VAL A 54 -10.62 4.02 -1.01
N PHE A 55 -9.92 5.09 -0.64
CA PHE A 55 -8.91 5.71 -1.49
C PHE A 55 -7.77 4.73 -1.84
N ALA A 56 -7.24 4.00 -0.86
CA ALA A 56 -6.19 3.00 -1.07
C ALA A 56 -6.66 1.85 -1.96
N PHE A 57 -7.93 1.44 -1.84
CA PHE A 57 -8.56 0.47 -2.72
C PHE A 57 -8.59 0.95 -4.18
N LEU A 58 -9.10 2.16 -4.43
CA LEU A 58 -9.13 2.76 -5.77
C LEU A 58 -7.72 2.92 -6.35
N TYR A 59 -6.80 3.47 -5.56
CA TYR A 59 -5.40 3.64 -5.92
C TYR A 59 -4.73 2.32 -6.31
N SER A 60 -4.81 1.32 -5.43
CA SER A 60 -4.13 0.05 -5.64
C SER A 60 -4.78 -0.80 -6.74
N SER A 61 -6.09 -0.71 -6.90
CA SER A 61 -6.78 -1.48 -7.95
C SER A 61 -6.58 -0.85 -9.32
N ILE A 62 -6.67 0.45 -9.46
CA ILE A 62 -6.66 1.13 -10.77
C ILE A 62 -5.26 1.62 -11.12
N ASN A 63 -4.69 2.52 -10.31
CA ASN A 63 -3.44 3.16 -10.64
C ASN A 63 -2.26 2.19 -10.65
N TRP A 64 -2.20 1.27 -9.68
CA TRP A 64 -1.15 0.25 -9.66
C TRP A 64 -1.28 -0.74 -10.83
N SER A 65 -2.51 -1.15 -11.18
CA SER A 65 -2.74 -2.02 -12.34
C SER A 65 -2.33 -1.35 -13.65
N LEU A 66 -2.64 -0.06 -13.81
CA LEU A 66 -2.18 0.73 -14.94
C LEU A 66 -0.66 0.89 -14.96
N ALA A 67 -0.04 1.19 -13.82
CA ALA A 67 1.41 1.34 -13.71
C ALA A 67 2.15 0.06 -14.09
N SER A 68 1.62 -1.11 -13.72
CA SER A 68 2.22 -2.41 -14.05
C SER A 68 2.24 -2.72 -15.55
N VAL A 69 1.32 -2.15 -16.32
CA VAL A 69 1.25 -2.29 -17.79
C VAL A 69 1.97 -1.14 -18.50
N ALA A 70 1.95 0.04 -17.91
CA ALA A 70 2.48 1.26 -18.51
C ALA A 70 3.99 1.20 -18.80
N ALA A 71 4.80 0.79 -17.84
CA ALA A 71 6.25 0.74 -18.02
C ALA A 71 6.68 -0.27 -19.09
N PRO A 72 6.22 -1.54 -19.09
CA PRO A 72 6.49 -2.47 -20.18
C PRO A 72 6.01 -1.98 -21.55
N TYR A 73 4.83 -1.32 -21.60
CA TYR A 73 4.32 -0.76 -22.83
C TYR A 73 5.24 0.31 -23.40
N LEU A 74 5.68 1.28 -22.59
CA LEU A 74 6.60 2.34 -23.00
C LEU A 74 7.97 1.80 -23.41
N ILE A 75 8.48 0.78 -22.71
CA ILE A 75 9.74 0.12 -23.07
C ILE A 75 9.63 -0.54 -24.46
N GLN A 76 8.54 -1.24 -24.75
CA GLN A 76 8.30 -1.89 -26.04
C GLN A 76 8.22 -0.90 -27.22
N HIS A 77 7.69 0.31 -26.98
CA HIS A 77 7.51 1.36 -27.99
C HIS A 77 8.54 2.50 -27.87
N ARG A 78 9.69 2.20 -27.30
CA ARG A 78 10.76 3.17 -27.11
C ARG A 78 11.22 3.77 -28.44
N GLY A 79 11.30 5.10 -28.53
CA GLY A 79 11.69 5.82 -29.72
C GLY A 79 10.55 6.20 -30.67
N GLU A 80 9.32 5.76 -30.41
CA GLU A 80 8.14 6.11 -31.24
C GLU A 80 7.44 7.41 -30.79
N ASN A 81 7.99 8.14 -29.81
CA ASN A 81 7.44 9.38 -29.23
C ASN A 81 5.96 9.23 -28.81
N LYS A 82 5.59 8.08 -28.25
CA LYS A 82 4.22 7.76 -27.85
C LYS A 82 3.86 8.23 -26.42
N GLU A 83 4.80 8.81 -25.68
CA GLU A 83 4.62 9.17 -24.27
C GLU A 83 3.47 10.15 -24.04
N GLY A 84 3.33 11.16 -24.93
CA GLY A 84 2.25 12.13 -24.85
C GLY A 84 0.87 11.50 -25.16
N ARG A 85 0.79 10.63 -26.18
CA ARG A 85 -0.43 9.88 -26.49
C ARG A 85 -0.80 8.93 -25.35
N PHE A 86 0.19 8.31 -24.74
CA PHE A 86 0.02 7.45 -23.57
C PHE A 86 -0.55 8.23 -22.38
N PHE A 87 -0.05 9.45 -22.14
CA PHE A 87 -0.57 10.34 -21.09
C PHE A 87 -2.07 10.62 -21.32
N VAL A 88 -2.45 11.06 -22.52
CA VAL A 88 -3.86 11.34 -22.84
C VAL A 88 -4.73 10.10 -22.73
N THR A 89 -4.24 8.94 -23.17
CA THR A 89 -4.95 7.67 -23.10
C THR A 89 -5.20 7.22 -21.65
N VAL A 90 -4.19 7.31 -20.78
CA VAL A 90 -4.36 6.98 -19.33
C VAL A 90 -5.29 8.00 -18.67
N ALA A 91 -5.14 9.29 -18.96
CA ALA A 91 -6.03 10.32 -18.43
C ALA A 91 -7.49 10.10 -18.85
N SER A 92 -7.73 9.70 -20.10
CA SER A 92 -9.08 9.41 -20.62
C SER A 92 -9.72 8.14 -20.01
N LEU A 93 -8.91 7.26 -19.41
CA LEU A 93 -9.41 6.10 -18.66
C LEU A 93 -9.72 6.45 -17.20
N THR A 94 -8.84 7.18 -16.55
CA THR A 94 -8.87 7.38 -15.10
C THR A 94 -9.67 8.59 -14.66
N LEU A 95 -9.64 9.69 -15.42
CA LEU A 95 -10.39 10.89 -15.06
C LEU A 95 -11.92 10.69 -15.08
N PRO A 96 -12.53 10.07 -16.13
CA PRO A 96 -13.97 9.79 -16.11
C PRO A 96 -14.37 8.88 -14.95
N LEU A 97 -13.53 7.91 -14.57
CA LEU A 97 -13.78 7.06 -13.43
C LEU A 97 -13.72 7.84 -12.12
N GLY A 98 -12.74 8.74 -11.95
CA GLY A 98 -12.67 9.64 -10.80
C GLY A 98 -13.88 10.56 -10.70
N ILE A 99 -14.34 11.12 -11.84
CA ILE A 99 -15.56 11.93 -11.93
C ILE A 99 -16.79 11.08 -11.55
N PHE A 100 -16.90 9.85 -12.05
CA PHE A 100 -17.99 8.94 -11.71
C PHE A 100 -18.02 8.66 -10.21
N VAL A 101 -16.87 8.35 -9.59
CA VAL A 101 -16.75 8.16 -8.14
C VAL A 101 -17.17 9.42 -7.39
N ALA A 102 -16.73 10.60 -7.83
CA ALA A 102 -17.11 11.88 -7.21
C ALA A 102 -18.62 12.14 -7.28
N LEU A 103 -19.25 11.88 -8.42
CA LEU A 103 -20.70 12.06 -8.62
C LEU A 103 -21.55 11.07 -7.82
N THR A 104 -21.05 9.85 -7.60
CA THR A 104 -21.75 8.83 -6.80
C THR A 104 -21.44 8.92 -5.31
N LEU A 105 -20.53 9.82 -4.91
CA LEU A 105 -20.07 9.99 -3.54
C LEU A 105 -21.22 10.14 -2.50
N PRO A 106 -22.28 10.94 -2.73
CA PRO A 106 -23.38 11.03 -1.79
C PRO A 106 -24.07 9.69 -1.51
N LEU A 107 -24.24 8.87 -2.56
CA LEU A 107 -24.97 7.60 -2.46
C LEU A 107 -24.24 6.55 -1.61
N TRP A 108 -22.94 6.39 -1.80
CA TRP A 108 -22.17 5.40 -1.08
C TRP A 108 -21.63 5.93 0.26
N ALA A 109 -21.49 7.25 0.41
CA ALA A 109 -21.09 7.86 1.66
C ALA A 109 -22.08 7.56 2.80
N GLU A 110 -23.37 7.68 2.54
CA GLU A 110 -24.40 7.37 3.54
C GLU A 110 -24.34 5.90 3.99
N VAL A 111 -24.02 4.99 3.08
CA VAL A 111 -23.91 3.55 3.41
C VAL A 111 -22.61 3.27 4.18
N VAL A 112 -21.48 3.78 3.70
CA VAL A 112 -20.17 3.48 4.28
C VAL A 112 -19.97 4.13 5.65
N PHE A 113 -20.55 5.33 5.85
CA PHE A 113 -20.40 6.11 7.09
C PHE A 113 -21.67 6.15 7.94
N ALA A 114 -22.62 5.22 7.71
CA ALA A 114 -23.89 5.17 8.43
C ALA A 114 -23.75 5.31 9.96
N ASN A 115 -22.73 4.67 10.55
CA ASN A 115 -22.49 4.68 11.99
C ASN A 115 -21.94 6.02 12.50
N TYR A 116 -21.50 6.92 11.64
CA TYR A 116 -20.88 8.20 12.01
C TYR A 116 -21.74 9.41 11.67
N LEU A 117 -22.88 9.23 10.98
CA LEU A 117 -23.75 10.34 10.56
C LEU A 117 -24.30 11.18 11.71
N ASN A 118 -24.44 10.59 12.89
CA ASN A 118 -24.94 11.28 14.09
C ASN A 118 -23.80 11.92 14.92
N THR A 119 -22.53 11.57 14.68
CA THR A 119 -21.40 11.99 15.51
C THR A 119 -20.44 12.91 14.76
N VAL A 120 -20.37 12.81 13.44
CA VAL A 120 -19.48 13.62 12.57
C VAL A 120 -20.35 14.39 11.58
N SER A 121 -20.03 15.66 11.35
CA SER A 121 -20.79 16.47 10.40
C SER A 121 -20.70 15.91 8.97
N MET A 122 -21.81 15.90 8.25
CA MET A 122 -21.85 15.47 6.85
C MET A 122 -20.88 16.27 5.99
N THR A 123 -20.70 17.56 6.29
CA THR A 123 -19.72 18.40 5.60
C THR A 123 -18.30 17.86 5.75
N THR A 124 -17.90 17.43 6.94
CA THR A 124 -16.59 16.81 7.18
C THR A 124 -16.44 15.53 6.38
N ILE A 125 -17.45 14.64 6.41
CA ILE A 125 -17.44 13.37 5.68
C ILE A 125 -17.27 13.61 4.17
N TYR A 126 -18.11 14.47 3.59
CA TYR A 126 -18.02 14.78 2.15
C TYR A 126 -16.72 15.49 1.78
N THR A 127 -16.22 16.41 2.63
CA THR A 127 -14.97 17.10 2.35
C THR A 127 -13.78 16.12 2.35
N VAL A 128 -13.67 15.26 3.35
CA VAL A 128 -12.61 14.24 3.42
C VAL A 128 -12.63 13.35 2.17
N GLN A 129 -13.81 12.86 1.79
CA GLN A 129 -13.94 12.00 0.61
C GLN A 129 -13.65 12.74 -0.69
N ALA A 130 -14.21 13.93 -0.90
CA ALA A 130 -14.00 14.73 -2.12
C ALA A 130 -12.50 15.05 -2.32
N VAL A 131 -11.81 15.41 -1.25
CA VAL A 131 -10.37 15.69 -1.28
C VAL A 131 -9.57 14.43 -1.63
N LEU A 132 -9.93 13.27 -1.07
CA LEU A 132 -9.26 12.00 -1.39
C LEU A 132 -9.55 11.54 -2.84
N VAL A 133 -10.77 11.75 -3.35
CA VAL A 133 -11.08 11.50 -4.78
C VAL A 133 -10.27 12.43 -5.67
N ALA A 134 -10.13 13.72 -5.33
CA ALA A 134 -9.27 14.64 -6.05
C ALA A 134 -7.79 14.17 -6.00
N ALA A 135 -7.31 13.71 -4.87
CA ALA A 135 -5.97 13.13 -4.75
C ALA A 135 -5.80 11.87 -5.63
N PHE A 136 -6.81 11.01 -5.72
CA PHE A 136 -6.83 9.85 -6.62
C PHE A 136 -6.74 10.29 -8.10
N MET A 137 -7.49 11.30 -8.50
CA MET A 137 -7.45 11.82 -9.89
C MET A 137 -6.05 12.36 -10.23
N VAL A 138 -5.45 13.15 -9.33
CA VAL A 138 -4.07 13.64 -9.50
C VAL A 138 -3.07 12.49 -9.58
N ASP A 139 -3.20 11.49 -8.71
CA ASP A 139 -2.32 10.33 -8.70
C ASP A 139 -2.43 9.50 -9.98
N SER A 140 -3.61 9.42 -10.57
CA SER A 140 -3.83 8.75 -11.85
C SER A 140 -3.02 9.36 -13.00
N LEU A 141 -2.81 10.68 -12.97
CA LEU A 141 -1.93 11.35 -13.93
C LEU A 141 -0.45 11.05 -13.67
N LEU A 142 -0.08 10.77 -12.42
CA LEU A 142 1.29 10.41 -12.04
C LEU A 142 1.72 9.03 -12.56
N VAL A 143 0.79 8.14 -12.87
CA VAL A 143 1.07 6.79 -13.41
C VAL A 143 1.98 6.87 -14.63
N VAL A 144 1.71 7.81 -15.55
CA VAL A 144 2.51 7.97 -16.78
C VAL A 144 3.92 8.41 -16.48
N PHE A 145 4.08 9.39 -15.57
CA PHE A 145 5.40 9.88 -15.17
C PHE A 145 6.20 8.79 -14.45
N THR A 146 5.53 8.01 -13.61
CA THR A 146 6.15 6.86 -12.93
C THR A 146 6.64 5.82 -13.93
N ALA A 147 5.81 5.46 -14.91
CA ALA A 147 6.16 4.52 -15.97
C ALA A 147 7.35 5.04 -16.81
N TYR A 148 7.34 6.33 -17.17
CA TYR A 148 8.41 6.97 -17.92
C TYR A 148 9.73 6.99 -17.15
N LEU A 149 9.69 7.26 -15.85
CA LEU A 149 10.88 7.21 -14.99
C LEU A 149 11.44 5.79 -14.82
N GLN A 150 10.56 4.79 -14.75
CA GLN A 150 10.94 3.38 -14.70
C GLN A 150 11.61 2.95 -16.02
N GLU A 151 11.05 3.36 -17.18
CA GLU A 151 11.62 3.13 -18.50
C GLU A 151 13.02 3.71 -18.60
N GLN A 152 13.27 4.90 -18.02
CA GLN A 152 14.58 5.56 -18.03
C GLN A 152 15.51 5.16 -16.88
N ASN A 153 15.11 4.25 -15.97
CA ASN A 153 15.85 3.86 -14.76
C ASN A 153 16.18 5.05 -13.82
N ARG A 154 15.34 6.10 -13.80
CA ARG A 154 15.53 7.32 -12.97
C ARG A 154 14.83 7.25 -11.62
N TYR A 155 15.00 6.14 -10.91
CA TYR A 155 14.37 5.89 -9.61
C TYR A 155 14.74 6.89 -8.51
N ILE A 156 15.97 7.42 -8.53
CA ILE A 156 16.42 8.41 -7.54
C ILE A 156 15.60 9.70 -7.63
N LEU A 157 15.30 10.14 -8.85
CA LEU A 157 14.52 11.35 -9.07
C LEU A 157 13.08 11.19 -8.56
N PHE A 158 12.48 10.02 -8.81
CA PHE A 158 11.13 9.70 -8.32
C PHE A 158 11.08 9.63 -6.79
N ASN A 159 12.00 8.89 -6.17
CA ASN A 159 12.04 8.80 -4.70
C ASN A 159 12.40 10.13 -4.04
N GLY A 160 13.21 10.96 -4.69
CA GLY A 160 13.50 12.33 -4.25
C GLY A 160 12.26 13.21 -4.25
N ALA A 161 11.44 13.15 -5.32
CA ALA A 161 10.16 13.85 -5.38
C ALA A 161 9.18 13.38 -4.30
N MET A 162 9.12 12.06 -4.05
CA MET A 162 8.29 11.47 -3.00
C MET A 162 8.73 11.92 -1.59
N ALA A 163 10.02 11.93 -1.30
CA ALA A 163 10.55 12.44 -0.02
C ALA A 163 10.28 13.93 0.16
N GLY A 164 10.47 14.73 -0.91
CA GLY A 164 10.11 16.16 -0.92
C GLY A 164 8.62 16.39 -0.68
N ALA A 165 7.76 15.62 -1.34
CA ALA A 165 6.32 15.68 -1.13
C ALA A 165 5.93 15.36 0.32
N SER A 166 6.55 14.34 0.93
CA SER A 166 6.30 13.98 2.33
C SER A 166 6.72 15.10 3.29
N LEU A 167 7.82 15.82 2.99
CA LEU A 167 8.23 16.99 3.77
C LEU A 167 7.22 18.13 3.64
N VAL A 168 6.80 18.47 2.42
CA VAL A 168 5.78 19.50 2.17
C VAL A 168 4.46 19.12 2.86
N GLY A 169 4.06 17.85 2.77
CA GLY A 169 2.88 17.33 3.46
C GLY A 169 2.95 17.46 4.98
N LEU A 170 4.11 17.16 5.59
CA LEU A 170 4.31 17.35 7.03
C LEU A 170 4.19 18.83 7.43
N LEU A 171 4.82 19.72 6.70
CA LEU A 171 4.73 21.17 6.95
C LEU A 171 3.30 21.70 6.79
N PHE A 172 2.58 21.21 5.77
CA PHE A 172 1.18 21.55 5.54
C PHE A 172 0.29 21.13 6.71
N VAL A 173 0.40 19.86 7.12
CA VAL A 173 -0.39 19.35 8.26
C VAL A 173 -0.04 20.10 9.54
N TYR A 174 1.26 20.33 9.81
CA TYR A 174 1.70 21.07 10.98
C TYR A 174 1.07 22.47 11.06
N ALA A 175 0.99 23.18 9.93
CA ALA A 175 0.47 24.53 9.86
C ALA A 175 -1.06 24.61 9.97
N LEU A 176 -1.80 23.60 9.49
CA LEU A 176 -3.25 23.71 9.30
C LEU A 176 -4.09 22.73 10.12
N ILE A 177 -3.49 21.80 10.85
CA ILE A 177 -4.25 20.79 11.59
C ILE A 177 -5.10 21.37 12.71
N ASP A 178 -4.64 22.46 13.34
CA ASP A 178 -5.39 23.12 14.42
C ASP A 178 -6.65 23.85 13.90
N THR A 179 -6.68 24.21 12.62
CA THR A 179 -7.81 24.91 11.98
C THR A 179 -8.74 23.98 11.21
N LEU A 180 -8.18 22.98 10.54
CA LEU A 180 -8.93 22.07 9.66
C LEU A 180 -9.22 20.71 10.29
N GLY A 181 -8.65 20.41 11.47
CA GLY A 181 -8.83 19.12 12.12
C GLY A 181 -8.45 17.95 11.21
N VAL A 182 -9.29 16.91 11.20
CA VAL A 182 -9.08 15.70 10.39
C VAL A 182 -9.01 15.95 8.87
N VAL A 183 -9.67 17.02 8.41
CA VAL A 183 -9.67 17.39 6.98
C VAL A 183 -8.26 17.77 6.49
N ALA A 184 -7.40 18.31 7.37
CA ALA A 184 -6.00 18.57 7.05
C ALA A 184 -5.25 17.29 6.65
N ALA A 185 -5.56 16.16 7.27
CA ALA A 185 -4.98 14.87 6.94
C ALA A 185 -5.39 14.37 5.54
N ALA A 186 -6.62 14.65 5.11
CA ALA A 186 -7.08 14.36 3.75
C ALA A 186 -6.39 15.28 2.73
N TYR A 187 -6.36 16.60 3.00
CA TYR A 187 -5.64 17.56 2.13
C TYR A 187 -4.16 17.24 2.00
N ASN A 188 -3.52 16.68 3.04
CA ASN A 188 -2.15 16.23 2.95
C ASN A 188 -1.92 15.27 1.78
N GLN A 189 -2.83 14.32 1.56
CA GLN A 189 -2.74 13.38 0.42
C GLN A 189 -2.78 14.13 -0.91
N LEU A 190 -3.70 15.08 -1.05
CA LEU A 190 -3.82 15.90 -2.27
C LEU A 190 -2.57 16.78 -2.49
N VAL A 191 -2.10 17.47 -1.45
CA VAL A 191 -0.91 18.34 -1.51
C VAL A 191 0.33 17.58 -1.92
N MET A 192 0.55 16.39 -1.34
CA MET A 192 1.68 15.53 -1.71
C MET A 192 1.61 15.12 -3.19
N LYS A 193 0.43 14.72 -3.68
CA LYS A 193 0.26 14.32 -5.08
C LYS A 193 0.41 15.49 -6.03
N LEU A 194 -0.13 16.66 -5.70
CA LEU A 194 0.05 17.89 -6.47
C LEU A 194 1.52 18.32 -6.54
N PHE A 195 2.23 18.26 -5.42
CA PHE A 195 3.67 18.56 -5.41
C PHE A 195 4.44 17.66 -6.37
N ILE A 196 4.19 16.33 -6.32
CA ILE A 196 4.84 15.39 -7.23
C ILE A 196 4.46 15.69 -8.68
N LEU A 197 3.19 15.98 -8.97
CA LEU A 197 2.73 16.29 -10.32
C LEU A 197 3.41 17.56 -10.85
N ILE A 198 3.43 18.64 -10.07
CA ILE A 198 4.10 19.90 -10.45
C ILE A 198 5.59 19.64 -10.69
N TRP A 199 6.26 18.92 -9.80
CA TRP A 199 7.66 18.56 -9.96
C TRP A 199 7.91 17.80 -11.26
N MET A 200 7.06 16.79 -11.55
CA MET A 200 7.18 16.00 -12.77
C MET A 200 6.90 16.82 -14.03
N LEU A 201 5.91 17.71 -14.00
CA LEU A 201 5.61 18.63 -15.12
C LEU A 201 6.77 19.59 -15.37
N VAL A 202 7.41 20.13 -14.34
CA VAL A 202 8.59 21.00 -14.49
C VAL A 202 9.77 20.24 -15.11
N VAL A 203 10.02 19.01 -14.66
CA VAL A 203 11.18 18.22 -15.11
C VAL A 203 10.96 17.60 -16.49
N PHE A 204 9.75 17.12 -16.79
CA PHE A 204 9.44 16.31 -17.96
C PHE A 204 8.37 16.88 -18.90
N GLY A 205 7.68 17.95 -18.53
CA GLY A 205 6.55 18.46 -19.30
C GLY A 205 6.88 18.78 -20.77
N LYS A 206 8.11 19.26 -21.02
CA LYS A 206 8.59 19.51 -22.38
C LYS A 206 8.78 18.22 -23.22
N LYS A 207 9.02 17.06 -22.56
CA LYS A 207 9.24 15.77 -23.20
C LYS A 207 7.95 14.99 -23.42
N ILE A 208 7.02 15.06 -22.47
CA ILE A 208 5.78 14.26 -22.50
C ILE A 208 4.66 14.93 -23.32
N LYS A 209 4.80 16.15 -23.79
CA LYS A 209 3.82 16.83 -24.65
C LYS A 209 2.36 16.37 -24.42
N PRO A 210 1.71 16.70 -23.28
CA PRO A 210 0.44 16.12 -22.83
C PRO A 210 -0.75 16.39 -23.78
N PHE A 211 -0.60 17.29 -24.77
CA PHE A 211 -1.65 17.68 -25.71
C PHE A 211 -1.63 16.89 -27.03
N MET A 212 -1.06 15.69 -27.05
CA MET A 212 -1.14 14.83 -28.23
C MET A 212 -2.50 14.12 -28.32
N ALA A 213 -2.90 13.82 -29.55
CA ALA A 213 -4.19 13.20 -29.85
C ALA A 213 -4.37 11.84 -29.13
N PHE A 214 -5.60 11.55 -28.74
CA PHE A 214 -6.02 10.26 -28.22
C PHE A 214 -5.77 9.15 -29.26
N ASP A 215 -5.16 8.07 -28.80
CA ASP A 215 -4.87 6.90 -29.64
C ASP A 215 -5.78 5.73 -29.26
N LYS A 216 -6.77 5.46 -30.14
CA LYS A 216 -7.78 4.44 -29.93
C LYS A 216 -7.19 3.03 -29.91
N GLN A 217 -6.15 2.75 -30.71
CA GLN A 217 -5.51 1.45 -30.73
C GLN A 217 -4.77 1.19 -29.43
N MET A 218 -3.98 2.17 -28.98
CA MET A 218 -3.29 2.15 -27.69
C MET A 218 -4.27 1.95 -26.51
N PHE A 219 -5.42 2.63 -26.55
CA PHE A 219 -6.47 2.49 -25.55
C PHE A 219 -6.95 1.02 -25.42
N TYR A 220 -7.29 0.38 -26.55
CA TYR A 220 -7.72 -1.02 -26.54
C TYR A 220 -6.62 -1.97 -26.09
N GLU A 221 -5.37 -1.72 -26.48
CA GLU A 221 -4.22 -2.55 -26.04
C GLU A 221 -4.03 -2.45 -24.53
N ILE A 222 -4.09 -1.24 -23.95
CA ILE A 222 -3.98 -1.03 -22.51
C ILE A 222 -5.12 -1.73 -21.78
N ILE A 223 -6.38 -1.52 -22.19
CA ILE A 223 -7.53 -2.18 -21.56
C ILE A 223 -7.40 -3.70 -21.63
N ARG A 224 -7.00 -4.24 -22.77
CA ARG A 224 -6.83 -5.68 -22.95
C ARG A 224 -5.79 -6.27 -21.98
N ARG A 225 -4.70 -5.54 -21.70
CA ARG A 225 -3.65 -5.98 -20.77
C ARG A 225 -4.04 -5.78 -19.31
N VAL A 226 -4.71 -4.66 -18.99
CA VAL A 226 -5.04 -4.26 -17.62
C VAL A 226 -6.23 -5.04 -17.06
N LYS A 227 -7.22 -5.42 -17.88
CA LYS A 227 -8.51 -5.97 -17.42
C LYS A 227 -8.39 -7.11 -16.43
N TYR A 228 -7.49 -8.07 -16.66
CA TYR A 228 -7.31 -9.23 -15.77
C TYR A 228 -6.62 -8.85 -14.45
N ILE A 229 -5.60 -7.98 -14.52
CA ILE A 229 -4.90 -7.46 -13.34
C ILE A 229 -5.88 -6.64 -12.51
N LEU A 230 -6.71 -5.84 -13.16
CA LEU A 230 -7.71 -4.99 -12.53
C LEU A 230 -8.77 -5.82 -11.80
N MET A 231 -9.31 -6.86 -12.44
CA MET A 231 -10.29 -7.76 -11.80
C MET A 231 -9.70 -8.43 -10.57
N GLY A 232 -8.49 -8.97 -10.65
CA GLY A 232 -7.79 -9.54 -9.50
C GLY A 232 -7.53 -8.52 -8.40
N SER A 233 -7.06 -7.33 -8.77
CA SER A 233 -6.81 -6.25 -7.81
C SER A 233 -8.08 -5.77 -7.11
N PHE A 234 -9.19 -5.61 -7.84
CA PHE A 234 -10.48 -5.27 -7.23
C PHE A 234 -10.89 -6.31 -6.19
N TYR A 235 -10.73 -7.59 -6.49
CA TYR A 235 -11.08 -8.65 -5.55
C TYR A 235 -10.23 -8.61 -4.28
N PHE A 236 -8.90 -8.65 -4.41
CA PHE A 236 -8.00 -8.75 -3.26
C PHE A 236 -7.87 -7.45 -2.44
N LYS A 237 -8.07 -6.29 -3.07
CA LYS A 237 -7.92 -5.00 -2.39
C LYS A 237 -9.16 -4.55 -1.63
N THR A 238 -10.29 -5.23 -1.79
CA THR A 238 -11.47 -5.01 -0.94
C THR A 238 -11.24 -5.35 0.53
N ASP A 239 -10.20 -6.17 0.84
CA ASP A 239 -9.94 -6.66 2.20
C ASP A 239 -9.83 -5.51 3.23
N GLU A 240 -9.06 -4.49 2.91
CA GLU A 240 -8.85 -3.34 3.81
C GLU A 240 -10.14 -2.54 4.02
N VAL A 241 -10.96 -2.39 2.97
CA VAL A 241 -12.25 -1.70 3.06
C VAL A 241 -13.23 -2.48 3.92
N VAL A 242 -13.34 -3.80 3.67
CA VAL A 242 -14.21 -4.70 4.46
C VAL A 242 -13.81 -4.69 5.93
N GLU A 243 -12.51 -4.75 6.22
CA GLU A 243 -11.98 -4.72 7.58
C GLU A 243 -12.35 -3.43 8.31
N LYS A 244 -12.13 -2.26 7.68
CA LYS A 244 -12.48 -0.97 8.27
C LYS A 244 -13.99 -0.81 8.41
N TYR A 245 -14.77 -1.29 7.43
CA TYR A 245 -16.21 -1.28 7.48
C TYR A 245 -16.75 -2.13 8.64
N ILE A 246 -16.27 -3.36 8.80
CA ILE A 246 -16.63 -4.22 9.93
C ILE A 246 -16.23 -3.55 11.26
N ALA A 247 -15.00 -3.02 11.35
CA ALA A 247 -14.52 -2.35 12.55
C ALA A 247 -15.38 -1.13 12.95
N SER A 248 -15.98 -0.44 11.97
CA SER A 248 -16.83 0.73 12.22
C SER A 248 -18.13 0.43 12.99
N TYR A 249 -18.56 -0.83 12.98
CA TYR A 249 -19.74 -1.28 13.74
C TYR A 249 -19.45 -1.63 15.20
N LEU A 250 -18.19 -1.67 15.61
CA LEU A 250 -17.82 -2.12 16.95
C LEU A 250 -17.88 -0.98 17.97
N MET A 251 -17.03 0.02 17.79
CA MET A 251 -17.06 1.22 18.63
C MET A 251 -16.30 2.38 17.96
N PRO A 252 -16.71 3.64 18.25
CA PRO A 252 -15.97 4.81 17.79
C PRO A 252 -14.53 4.81 18.30
N GLY A 253 -13.56 5.16 17.44
CA GLY A 253 -12.12 5.16 17.74
C GLY A 253 -11.40 3.84 17.45
N PHE A 254 -12.12 2.73 17.29
CA PHE A 254 -11.47 1.44 17.01
C PHE A 254 -10.83 1.39 15.63
N VAL A 255 -11.49 1.95 14.61
CA VAL A 255 -10.92 2.06 13.26
C VAL A 255 -9.62 2.90 13.28
N SER A 256 -9.62 3.96 14.11
CA SER A 256 -8.44 4.82 14.29
C SER A 256 -7.27 4.06 14.90
N ILE A 257 -7.51 3.26 15.93
CA ILE A 257 -6.47 2.43 16.57
C ILE A 257 -5.92 1.41 15.59
N ILE A 258 -6.79 0.62 14.93
CA ILE A 258 -6.35 -0.35 13.92
C ILE A 258 -5.58 0.37 12.79
N GLY A 259 -6.13 1.47 12.28
CA GLY A 259 -5.52 2.24 11.19
C GLY A 259 -4.13 2.78 11.54
N PHE A 260 -3.95 3.28 12.76
CA PHE A 260 -2.65 3.76 13.22
C PHE A 260 -1.64 2.62 13.42
N VAL A 261 -2.04 1.56 14.12
CA VAL A 261 -1.17 0.39 14.34
C VAL A 261 -0.77 -0.26 13.00
N GLN A 262 -1.71 -0.35 12.05
CA GLN A 262 -1.42 -0.85 10.70
C GLN A 262 -0.45 0.05 9.92
N ARG A 263 -0.46 1.36 10.12
CA ARG A 263 0.54 2.26 9.51
C ARG A 263 1.94 2.01 10.04
N VAL A 264 2.08 1.86 11.37
CA VAL A 264 3.37 1.53 12.00
C VAL A 264 3.86 0.17 11.53
N TYR A 265 2.99 -0.82 11.60
CA TYR A 265 3.23 -2.16 11.08
C TYR A 265 3.62 -2.14 9.59
N GLY A 266 2.86 -1.43 8.76
CA GLY A 266 3.11 -1.31 7.33
C GLY A 266 4.44 -0.63 6.98
N ALA A 267 4.85 0.38 7.75
CA ALA A 267 6.16 1.00 7.61
C ALA A 267 7.29 -0.01 7.88
N PHE A 268 7.18 -0.78 8.95
CA PHE A 268 8.14 -1.83 9.29
C PHE A 268 8.21 -2.92 8.21
N VAL A 269 7.05 -3.44 7.77
CA VAL A 269 6.93 -4.42 6.69
C VAL A 269 7.53 -3.88 5.38
N SER A 270 7.32 -2.61 5.05
CA SER A 270 7.85 -1.98 3.83
C SER A 270 9.39 -2.01 3.81
N VAL A 271 10.03 -1.71 4.95
CA VAL A 271 11.49 -1.78 5.07
C VAL A 271 11.98 -3.21 4.86
N ILE A 272 11.37 -4.20 5.52
CA ILE A 272 11.74 -5.60 5.37
C ILE A 272 11.55 -6.06 3.92
N ASN A 273 10.44 -5.72 3.29
CA ASN A 273 10.15 -6.07 1.92
C ASN A 273 11.17 -5.49 0.92
N SER A 274 11.63 -4.26 1.14
CA SER A 274 12.64 -3.64 0.28
C SER A 274 14.02 -4.30 0.40
N VAL A 275 14.37 -4.80 1.58
CA VAL A 275 15.69 -5.38 1.86
C VAL A 275 15.73 -6.89 1.57
N ILE A 276 14.67 -7.62 1.86
CA ILE A 276 14.61 -9.09 1.80
C ILE A 276 13.62 -9.56 0.74
N GLY A 277 12.36 -9.07 0.78
CA GLY A 277 11.28 -9.59 -0.04
C GLY A 277 11.55 -9.43 -1.53
N VAL A 278 11.70 -8.21 -2.01
CA VAL A 278 11.91 -7.94 -3.45
C VAL A 278 13.22 -8.54 -4.00
N PRO A 279 14.38 -8.44 -3.32
CA PRO A 279 15.60 -9.08 -3.79
C PRO A 279 15.54 -10.60 -3.88
N SER A 280 14.68 -11.26 -3.07
CA SER A 280 14.55 -12.72 -3.10
C SER A 280 14.12 -13.26 -4.48
N MET A 281 13.31 -12.51 -5.24
CA MET A 281 12.90 -12.89 -6.59
C MET A 281 14.10 -13.05 -7.53
N THR A 282 15.05 -12.12 -7.48
CA THR A 282 16.28 -12.20 -8.31
C THR A 282 17.13 -13.39 -7.90
N VAL A 283 17.23 -13.67 -6.60
CA VAL A 283 18.00 -14.81 -6.09
C VAL A 283 17.37 -16.12 -6.60
N PHE A 284 16.06 -16.32 -6.42
CA PHE A 284 15.38 -17.53 -6.86
C PHE A 284 15.47 -17.73 -8.38
N SER A 285 15.24 -16.67 -9.16
CA SER A 285 15.32 -16.73 -10.62
C SER A 285 16.72 -17.12 -11.10
N ASN A 286 17.78 -16.64 -10.45
CA ASN A 286 19.16 -17.01 -10.80
C ASN A 286 19.44 -18.49 -10.49
N PHE A 287 19.02 -19.00 -9.32
CA PHE A 287 19.19 -20.42 -8.98
C PHE A 287 18.46 -21.35 -9.94
N ILE A 288 17.25 -20.97 -10.38
CA ILE A 288 16.50 -21.73 -11.40
C ILE A 288 17.23 -21.70 -12.74
N LYS A 289 17.68 -20.52 -13.17
CA LYS A 289 18.44 -20.36 -14.43
C LYS A 289 19.71 -21.18 -14.44
N ASP A 290 20.40 -21.26 -13.31
CA ASP A 290 21.68 -22.00 -13.18
C ASP A 290 21.47 -23.52 -13.00
N GLY A 291 20.22 -24.02 -13.07
CA GLY A 291 19.87 -25.43 -12.90
C GLY A 291 20.01 -25.95 -11.46
N LYS A 292 20.14 -25.05 -10.47
CA LYS A 292 20.33 -25.37 -9.04
C LYS A 292 19.02 -25.42 -8.27
N GLY A 293 17.96 -25.99 -8.86
CA GLY A 293 16.62 -26.06 -8.24
C GLY A 293 16.62 -26.77 -6.88
N HIS A 294 17.51 -27.76 -6.67
CA HIS A 294 17.63 -28.47 -5.40
C HIS A 294 18.12 -27.59 -4.24
N GLU A 295 18.81 -26.49 -4.50
CA GLU A 295 19.29 -25.55 -3.49
C GLU A 295 18.21 -24.53 -3.06
N LEU A 296 17.09 -24.42 -3.78
CA LEU A 296 16.01 -23.46 -3.46
C LEU A 296 15.39 -23.72 -2.10
N LYS A 297 15.21 -24.98 -1.71
CA LYS A 297 14.60 -25.36 -0.44
C LYS A 297 15.40 -24.86 0.77
N PRO A 298 16.72 -25.11 0.90
CA PRO A 298 17.52 -24.58 2.01
C PRO A 298 17.56 -23.06 2.03
N ILE A 299 17.59 -22.40 0.86
CA ILE A 299 17.57 -20.95 0.76
C ILE A 299 16.24 -20.39 1.26
N LEU A 300 15.11 -20.98 0.87
CA LEU A 300 13.80 -20.60 1.36
C LEU A 300 13.73 -20.69 2.90
N TYR A 301 14.14 -21.81 3.47
CA TYR A 301 14.15 -21.96 4.93
C TYR A 301 15.04 -20.92 5.63
N ARG A 302 16.16 -20.56 5.03
CA ARG A 302 17.02 -19.49 5.55
C ARG A 302 16.29 -18.13 5.56
N TYR A 303 15.58 -17.77 4.47
CA TYR A 303 14.75 -16.56 4.45
C TYR A 303 13.67 -16.58 5.52
N ILE A 304 12.94 -17.69 5.65
CA ILE A 304 11.90 -17.85 6.67
C ILE A 304 12.50 -17.72 8.09
N ALA A 305 13.64 -18.37 8.36
CA ALA A 305 14.30 -18.27 9.66
C ALA A 305 14.71 -16.83 9.99
N ILE A 306 15.33 -16.11 9.04
CA ILE A 306 15.70 -14.70 9.22
C ILE A 306 14.46 -13.84 9.51
N LEU A 307 13.39 -13.98 8.71
CA LEU A 307 12.17 -13.24 8.88
C LEU A 307 11.47 -13.56 10.20
N SER A 308 11.43 -14.83 10.61
CA SER A 308 10.87 -15.25 11.91
C SER A 308 11.67 -14.67 13.08
N THR A 309 13.00 -14.61 12.98
CA THR A 309 13.85 -13.98 14.00
C THR A 309 13.57 -12.49 14.10
N ILE A 310 13.46 -11.78 12.97
CA ILE A 310 13.11 -10.36 12.94
C ILE A 310 11.72 -10.13 13.54
N SER A 311 10.74 -11.02 13.22
CA SER A 311 9.38 -10.95 13.78
C SER A 311 9.41 -11.08 15.30
N LEU A 312 10.15 -12.07 15.81
CA LEU A 312 10.29 -12.29 17.25
C LEU A 312 10.92 -11.07 17.95
N CYS A 313 12.00 -10.53 17.39
CA CYS A 313 12.63 -9.33 17.95
C CYS A 313 11.69 -8.12 17.94
N ALA A 314 10.93 -7.92 16.85
CA ALA A 314 9.95 -6.85 16.74
C ALA A 314 8.81 -7.03 17.75
N PHE A 315 8.30 -8.25 17.91
CA PHE A 315 7.25 -8.56 18.89
C PHE A 315 7.73 -8.30 20.32
N VAL A 316 8.93 -8.78 20.68
CA VAL A 316 9.53 -8.53 22.00
C VAL A 316 9.68 -7.02 22.24
N GLY A 317 10.18 -6.28 21.25
CA GLY A 317 10.30 -4.82 21.34
C GLY A 317 8.95 -4.13 21.58
N VAL A 318 7.90 -4.53 20.84
CA VAL A 318 6.54 -3.98 21.01
C VAL A 318 5.93 -4.41 22.34
N TYR A 319 6.17 -5.64 22.79
CA TYR A 319 5.68 -6.12 24.07
C TYR A 319 6.23 -5.29 25.25
N TRP A 320 7.52 -4.94 25.21
CA TRP A 320 8.18 -4.22 26.31
C TRP A 320 7.99 -2.69 26.23
N LEU A 321 8.04 -2.12 25.03
CA LEU A 321 8.09 -0.68 24.84
C LEU A 321 6.86 -0.11 24.10
N GLY A 322 6.08 -0.98 23.45
CA GLY A 322 5.04 -0.57 22.52
C GLY A 322 3.96 0.27 23.21
N GLU A 323 3.37 -0.24 24.28
CA GLU A 323 2.30 0.48 24.98
C GLU A 323 2.77 1.85 25.46
N VAL A 324 3.90 1.92 26.16
CA VAL A 324 4.44 3.19 26.68
C VAL A 324 4.72 4.16 25.52
N THR A 325 5.30 3.67 24.42
CA THR A 325 5.60 4.49 23.25
C THR A 325 4.33 5.00 22.57
N PHE A 326 3.33 4.12 22.37
CA PHE A 326 2.09 4.49 21.69
C PHE A 326 1.22 5.42 22.54
N VAL A 327 1.09 5.15 23.86
CA VAL A 327 0.41 6.06 24.79
C VAL A 327 1.10 7.42 24.81
N TRP A 328 2.45 7.46 24.85
CA TRP A 328 3.19 8.71 24.77
C TRP A 328 2.99 9.43 23.41
N VAL A 329 2.94 8.69 22.30
CA VAL A 329 2.67 9.24 20.97
C VAL A 329 1.26 9.82 20.88
N MET A 330 0.25 9.14 21.39
CA MET A 330 -1.15 9.59 21.34
C MET A 330 -1.44 10.69 22.37
N GLY A 331 -0.69 10.73 23.49
CA GLY A 331 -0.86 11.73 24.56
C GLY A 331 -2.23 11.68 25.19
N ASP A 332 -2.71 12.82 25.68
CA ASP A 332 -4.00 12.97 26.38
C ASP A 332 -5.24 12.77 25.48
N LYS A 333 -5.02 12.52 24.20
CA LYS A 333 -6.09 12.29 23.20
C LYS A 333 -6.48 10.81 23.05
N LEU A 334 -5.83 9.92 23.77
CA LEU A 334 -6.23 8.52 23.87
C LEU A 334 -7.10 8.35 25.13
N PRO A 335 -8.39 8.00 25.00
CA PRO A 335 -9.24 7.67 26.15
C PRO A 335 -8.66 6.46 26.93
N GLU A 336 -8.68 6.53 28.26
CA GLU A 336 -8.09 5.49 29.12
C GLU A 336 -8.71 4.10 28.91
N ASP A 337 -9.99 4.05 28.62
CA ASP A 337 -10.73 2.83 28.30
C ASP A 337 -10.31 2.19 26.98
N MET A 338 -9.64 2.94 26.10
CA MET A 338 -9.10 2.43 24.83
C MET A 338 -7.66 1.90 24.93
N VAL A 339 -6.96 2.10 26.05
CA VAL A 339 -5.57 1.60 26.22
C VAL A 339 -5.49 0.07 26.13
N PRO A 340 -6.38 -0.71 26.78
CA PRO A 340 -6.36 -2.18 26.65
C PRO A 340 -6.55 -2.65 25.19
N MET A 341 -7.42 -1.97 24.43
CA MET A 341 -7.68 -2.26 23.03
C MET A 341 -6.46 -1.94 22.15
N LEU A 342 -5.82 -0.79 22.37
CA LEU A 342 -4.58 -0.44 21.70
C LEU A 342 -3.51 -1.51 21.95
N ARG A 343 -3.33 -1.92 23.20
CA ARG A 343 -2.38 -2.98 23.60
C ARG A 343 -2.67 -4.28 22.85
N MET A 344 -3.91 -4.73 22.86
CA MET A 344 -4.32 -5.96 22.18
C MET A 344 -4.08 -5.88 20.67
N THR A 345 -4.50 -4.78 20.03
CA THR A 345 -4.31 -4.55 18.60
C THR A 345 -2.83 -4.60 18.23
N MET A 346 -1.96 -3.98 19.05
CA MET A 346 -0.52 -4.02 18.84
C MET A 346 0.04 -5.44 18.94
N TYR A 347 -0.31 -6.15 20.02
CA TYR A 347 0.20 -7.50 20.24
C TYR A 347 -0.21 -8.45 19.12
N VAL A 348 -1.47 -8.41 18.71
CA VAL A 348 -1.96 -9.25 17.61
C VAL A 348 -1.27 -8.90 16.30
N LEU A 349 -1.24 -7.63 15.90
CA LEU A 349 -0.68 -7.25 14.60
C LEU A 349 0.85 -7.42 14.54
N PHE A 350 1.59 -7.14 15.62
CA PHE A 350 3.04 -7.30 15.63
C PHE A 350 3.52 -8.74 15.87
N SER A 351 2.69 -9.61 16.46
CA SER A 351 3.00 -11.05 16.55
C SER A 351 3.25 -11.66 15.16
N PHE A 352 2.64 -11.09 14.14
CA PHE A 352 2.66 -11.60 12.77
C PHE A 352 3.29 -10.61 11.78
N VAL A 353 4.11 -9.70 12.27
CA VAL A 353 4.71 -8.63 11.45
C VAL A 353 5.47 -9.16 10.23
N CYS A 354 6.02 -10.35 10.29
CA CYS A 354 6.74 -10.96 9.19
C CYS A 354 5.91 -11.92 8.32
N LEU A 355 4.64 -12.18 8.62
CA LEU A 355 3.80 -12.99 7.72
C LEU A 355 3.69 -12.33 6.33
N LYS A 356 3.44 -11.01 6.25
CA LYS A 356 3.45 -10.32 4.95
C LYS A 356 4.78 -10.42 4.19
N PRO A 357 5.96 -10.19 4.78
CA PRO A 357 7.24 -10.47 4.13
C PRO A 357 7.45 -11.92 3.73
N ILE A 358 7.05 -12.89 4.57
CA ILE A 358 7.11 -14.33 4.23
C ILE A 358 6.22 -14.61 3.03
N ASN A 359 4.97 -14.09 3.02
CA ASN A 359 4.05 -14.21 1.90
C ASN A 359 4.68 -13.69 0.59
N LEU A 360 5.37 -12.54 0.63
CA LEU A 360 6.05 -11.97 -0.52
C LEU A 360 7.20 -12.88 -1.00
N VAL A 361 8.01 -13.43 -0.11
CA VAL A 361 9.10 -14.36 -0.47
C VAL A 361 8.54 -15.62 -1.13
N LEU A 362 7.45 -16.20 -0.58
CA LEU A 362 6.76 -17.35 -1.17
C LEU A 362 6.20 -17.00 -2.56
N GLN A 363 5.57 -15.85 -2.70
CA GLN A 363 5.06 -15.33 -3.97
C GLN A 363 6.18 -15.16 -5.01
N CYS A 364 7.30 -14.56 -4.62
CA CYS A 364 8.47 -14.38 -5.49
C CYS A 364 9.02 -15.74 -5.98
N LEU A 365 9.06 -16.74 -5.12
CA LEU A 365 9.50 -18.08 -5.49
C LEU A 365 8.51 -18.74 -6.46
N LEU A 366 7.20 -18.67 -6.22
CA LEU A 366 6.17 -19.22 -7.12
C LEU A 366 6.18 -18.54 -8.49
N LEU A 367 6.37 -17.23 -8.53
CA LEU A 367 6.53 -16.48 -9.79
C LEU A 367 7.80 -16.90 -10.53
N SER A 368 8.90 -17.14 -9.83
CA SER A 368 10.15 -17.62 -10.43
C SER A 368 10.00 -19.04 -10.99
N LEU A 369 9.11 -19.86 -10.42
CA LEU A 369 8.76 -21.20 -10.89
C LEU A 369 7.69 -21.20 -12.00
N ASN A 370 7.21 -20.03 -12.46
CA ASN A 370 6.08 -19.87 -13.39
C ASN A 370 4.74 -20.44 -12.88
N GLU A 371 4.54 -20.48 -11.57
CA GLU A 371 3.33 -20.98 -10.91
C GLU A 371 2.43 -19.87 -10.38
N GLY A 372 2.53 -18.67 -10.97
CA GLY A 372 1.77 -17.48 -10.55
C GLY A 372 0.26 -17.66 -10.59
N ASP A 373 -0.27 -18.39 -11.59
CA ASP A 373 -1.71 -18.63 -11.71
C ASP A 373 -2.25 -19.48 -10.56
N LYS A 374 -1.51 -20.53 -10.18
CA LYS A 374 -1.86 -21.36 -9.02
C LYS A 374 -1.79 -20.57 -7.73
N ALA A 375 -0.74 -19.75 -7.56
CA ALA A 375 -0.62 -18.88 -6.41
C ALA A 375 -1.82 -17.95 -6.26
N THR A 376 -2.26 -17.33 -7.37
CA THR A 376 -3.44 -16.46 -7.40
C THR A 376 -4.72 -17.21 -7.08
N ALA A 377 -4.91 -18.43 -7.59
CA ALA A 377 -6.07 -19.25 -7.28
C ALA A 377 -6.14 -19.61 -5.78
N TYR A 378 -5.02 -20.04 -5.18
CA TYR A 378 -4.95 -20.30 -3.74
C TYR A 378 -5.22 -19.05 -2.91
N GLU A 379 -4.68 -17.91 -3.33
CA GLU A 379 -4.91 -16.62 -2.67
C GLU A 379 -6.39 -16.22 -2.72
N ALA A 380 -7.10 -16.46 -3.83
CA ALA A 380 -8.52 -16.18 -3.96
C ALA A 380 -9.36 -17.01 -2.97
N VAL A 381 -9.05 -18.30 -2.84
CA VAL A 381 -9.75 -19.18 -1.89
C VAL A 381 -9.49 -18.73 -0.44
N THR A 382 -8.22 -18.51 -0.07
CA THR A 382 -7.87 -18.09 1.29
C THR A 382 -8.44 -16.73 1.63
N PHE A 383 -8.50 -15.80 0.68
CA PHE A 383 -9.13 -14.51 0.82
C PHE A 383 -10.64 -14.63 1.11
N THR A 384 -11.36 -15.43 0.33
CA THR A 384 -12.80 -15.65 0.55
C THR A 384 -13.08 -16.19 1.94
N ILE A 385 -12.28 -17.17 2.38
CA ILE A 385 -12.37 -17.74 3.73
C ILE A 385 -12.05 -16.66 4.79
N SER A 386 -11.01 -15.84 4.57
CA SER A 386 -10.62 -14.78 5.48
C SER A 386 -11.74 -13.74 5.68
N VAL A 387 -12.41 -13.32 4.60
CA VAL A 387 -13.57 -12.41 4.70
C VAL A 387 -14.71 -13.05 5.51
N GLY A 388 -15.03 -14.31 5.24
CA GLY A 388 -16.04 -15.05 6.02
C GLY A 388 -15.69 -15.14 7.51
N LEU A 389 -14.40 -15.39 7.83
CA LEU A 389 -13.91 -15.41 9.22
C LEU A 389 -13.99 -14.03 9.87
N LYS A 390 -13.65 -12.94 9.16
CA LYS A 390 -13.76 -11.57 9.69
C LYS A 390 -15.19 -11.27 10.10
N VAL A 391 -16.17 -11.60 9.27
CA VAL A 391 -17.58 -11.40 9.59
C VAL A 391 -18.03 -12.33 10.75
N GLY A 392 -17.79 -13.63 10.62
CA GLY A 392 -18.26 -14.63 11.58
C GLY A 392 -17.66 -14.46 12.98
N LEU A 393 -16.34 -14.29 13.08
CA LEU A 393 -15.66 -14.11 14.35
C LEU A 393 -15.98 -12.75 14.98
N THR A 394 -16.20 -11.71 14.18
CA THR A 394 -16.62 -10.39 14.71
C THR A 394 -18.02 -10.47 15.32
N ILE A 395 -18.96 -11.18 14.68
CA ILE A 395 -20.30 -11.39 15.23
C ILE A 395 -20.24 -12.17 16.55
N ALA A 396 -19.36 -13.18 16.63
CA ALA A 396 -19.26 -14.06 17.80
C ALA A 396 -18.48 -13.45 18.98
N TYR A 397 -17.41 -12.72 18.68
CA TYR A 397 -16.40 -12.27 19.68
C TYR A 397 -16.10 -10.77 19.59
N GLY A 398 -16.87 -10.02 18.81
CA GLY A 398 -16.68 -8.58 18.67
C GLY A 398 -15.30 -8.22 18.12
N MET A 399 -14.66 -7.30 18.80
CA MET A 399 -13.36 -6.72 18.44
C MET A 399 -12.22 -7.74 18.43
N GLU A 400 -12.19 -8.60 19.44
CA GLU A 400 -11.21 -9.67 19.55
C GLU A 400 -11.32 -10.63 18.34
N GLY A 401 -12.58 -10.95 17.99
CA GLY A 401 -12.88 -11.79 16.84
C GLY A 401 -12.34 -11.20 15.53
N LEU A 402 -12.48 -9.88 15.33
CA LEU A 402 -11.93 -9.22 14.13
C LEU A 402 -10.41 -9.31 14.10
N LEU A 403 -9.73 -8.99 15.21
CA LEU A 403 -8.27 -9.04 15.28
C LEU A 403 -7.73 -10.45 15.03
N PHE A 404 -8.36 -11.46 15.63
CA PHE A 404 -8.00 -12.86 15.40
C PHE A 404 -8.29 -13.29 13.95
N ALA A 405 -9.39 -12.84 13.35
CA ALA A 405 -9.70 -13.15 11.95
C ALA A 405 -8.66 -12.57 10.98
N ILE A 406 -8.19 -11.35 11.21
CA ILE A 406 -7.10 -10.73 10.44
C ILE A 406 -5.85 -11.61 10.51
N MET A 407 -5.47 -12.02 11.71
CA MET A 407 -4.35 -12.89 11.95
C MET A 407 -4.49 -14.24 11.23
N PHE A 408 -5.62 -14.93 11.42
CA PHE A 408 -5.87 -16.21 10.77
C PHE A 408 -5.86 -16.10 9.25
N GLY A 409 -6.36 -15.00 8.69
CA GLY A 409 -6.30 -14.75 7.26
C GLY A 409 -4.87 -14.76 6.72
N TYR A 410 -3.93 -14.11 7.40
CA TYR A 410 -2.51 -14.14 7.01
C TYR A 410 -1.90 -15.54 7.15
N ILE A 411 -2.13 -16.21 8.29
CA ILE A 411 -1.63 -17.58 8.52
C ILE A 411 -2.15 -18.52 7.44
N LEU A 412 -3.44 -18.44 7.11
CA LEU A 412 -4.07 -19.28 6.10
C LEU A 412 -3.45 -19.05 4.71
N SER A 413 -3.27 -17.79 4.32
CA SER A 413 -2.64 -17.42 3.04
C SER A 413 -1.19 -17.94 2.97
N ASP A 414 -0.39 -17.73 4.02
CA ASP A 414 1.01 -18.18 4.05
C ASP A 414 1.11 -19.69 4.04
N THR A 415 0.27 -20.39 4.80
CA THR A 415 0.24 -21.86 4.85
C THR A 415 -0.12 -22.45 3.48
N ALA A 416 -1.12 -21.89 2.82
CA ALA A 416 -1.54 -22.35 1.48
C ALA A 416 -0.42 -22.14 0.44
N LYS A 417 0.22 -20.97 0.42
CA LYS A 417 1.35 -20.70 -0.47
C LYS A 417 2.56 -21.57 -0.15
N PHE A 418 2.86 -21.75 1.14
CA PHE A 418 3.97 -22.60 1.56
C PHE A 418 3.77 -24.06 1.13
N TYR A 419 2.55 -24.59 1.31
CA TYR A 419 2.19 -25.91 0.80
C TYR A 419 2.40 -26.04 -0.72
N LEU A 420 1.95 -25.04 -1.50
CA LEU A 420 2.13 -25.01 -2.95
C LEU A 420 3.63 -24.97 -3.31
N VAL A 421 4.42 -24.14 -2.65
CA VAL A 421 5.87 -24.05 -2.84
C VAL A 421 6.54 -25.41 -2.57
N LEU A 422 6.23 -26.06 -1.47
CA LEU A 422 6.82 -27.38 -1.14
C LEU A 422 6.46 -28.44 -2.18
N LYS A 423 5.23 -28.40 -2.69
CA LYS A 423 4.76 -29.30 -3.74
C LYS A 423 5.53 -29.09 -5.05
N GLU A 424 5.78 -27.84 -5.45
CA GLU A 424 6.51 -27.53 -6.68
C GLU A 424 8.02 -27.80 -6.53
N LEU A 425 8.61 -27.54 -5.38
CA LEU A 425 10.03 -27.84 -5.11
C LEU A 425 10.32 -29.35 -5.13
N LYS A 426 9.35 -30.21 -4.76
CA LYS A 426 9.49 -31.67 -4.89
C LYS A 426 9.62 -32.16 -6.33
N LYS A 427 9.20 -31.37 -7.31
CA LYS A 427 9.33 -31.73 -8.74
C LYS A 427 10.72 -31.40 -9.28
N LEU A 428 11.50 -30.57 -8.56
CA LEU A 428 12.83 -30.11 -8.93
C LEU A 428 13.94 -30.90 -8.20
N SER A 429 13.59 -31.65 -7.18
CA SER A 429 14.49 -32.55 -6.44
C SER A 429 14.43 -33.95 -7.04
#